data_8ddea089540bb76d09e082a08ed9e3ef
#
_entry.id   8ddea089540bb76d09e082a08ed9e3ef
#
_cell.length_a   1.000
_cell.length_b   1.000
_cell.length_c   1.000
_cell.angle_alpha   90.00
_cell.angle_beta   90.00
_cell.angle_gamma   90.00
#
_symmetry.space_group_name_H-M   'P 1'
#
loop_
_entity.id
_entity.type
_entity.pdbx_description
1 polymer ?
#
loop_
_entity_poly.entity_id
_entity_poly.type
_entity_poly.pdbx_seq_one_letter_code
_entity_poly.pdbx_strand_id
1 'polypeptide(L)'
;GVEFRQGETSIYSEYLKYNREFGRLEAEGGVRFEQGSDRFFGSRLRYDTTDDTGVLEAPAFLMRRKQTARGGAERLEFLGRNRLRLSGAHFTTCEPGNDDWRLEARQLDLDYEEEEGVARGARLRFFDTTILGAPYFSFPLENRRKSGLLAPQFAQSTLRGAEVGLPFYWNIAPE
;
A
#
# COMPACT_ATOMS: atom_id res chain seq x y z
N GLY A 1 1.28 1.54 26.75
CA GLY A 1 0.64 1.14 25.50
C GLY A 1 -0.21 -0.11 25.72
N VAL A 2 -1.22 -0.26 24.94
CA VAL A 2 -2.17 -1.37 24.96
C VAL A 2 -2.00 -2.20 23.69
N GLU A 3 -2.12 -3.51 23.79
CA GLU A 3 -2.06 -4.45 22.67
C GLU A 3 -3.40 -5.21 22.56
N PHE A 4 -3.90 -5.33 21.33
CA PHE A 4 -4.99 -6.24 20.97
C PHE A 4 -4.46 -7.22 19.91
N ARG A 5 -4.74 -8.51 20.08
CA ARG A 5 -4.32 -9.55 19.15
C ARG A 5 -5.47 -10.49 18.81
N GLN A 6 -5.67 -10.75 17.51
CA GLN A 6 -6.62 -11.73 17.01
C GLN A 6 -6.07 -12.37 15.72
N GLY A 7 -5.77 -13.66 15.78
CA GLY A 7 -5.14 -14.36 14.66
C GLY A 7 -3.80 -13.75 14.27
N GLU A 8 -3.65 -13.37 13.00
CA GLU A 8 -2.46 -12.72 12.46
C GLU A 8 -2.48 -11.19 12.60
N THR A 9 -3.55 -10.63 13.16
CA THR A 9 -3.71 -9.18 13.35
C THR A 9 -3.28 -8.81 14.75
N SER A 10 -2.40 -7.81 14.86
CA SER A 10 -2.00 -7.19 16.13
C SER A 10 -2.11 -5.68 16.03
N ILE A 11 -2.70 -5.07 17.06
CA ILE A 11 -2.93 -3.61 17.12
C ILE A 11 -2.32 -3.10 18.41
N TYR A 12 -1.46 -2.11 18.30
CA TYR A 12 -0.81 -1.43 19.42
C TYR A 12 -1.17 0.05 19.40
N SER A 13 -1.45 0.63 20.57
CA SER A 13 -1.78 2.06 20.70
C SER A 13 -1.58 2.55 22.14
N GLU A 14 -1.65 3.86 22.35
CA GLU A 14 -1.68 4.41 23.69
C GLU A 14 -3.03 4.17 24.37
N TYR A 15 -4.10 4.34 23.61
CA TYR A 15 -5.48 4.10 24.06
C TYR A 15 -6.17 3.11 23.12
N LEU A 16 -6.88 2.13 23.70
CA LEU A 16 -7.65 1.13 22.95
C LEU A 16 -8.96 0.82 23.68
N LYS A 17 -10.05 0.89 22.93
CA LYS A 17 -11.38 0.51 23.38
C LYS A 17 -11.91 -0.60 22.48
N TYR A 18 -12.30 -1.71 23.09
CA TYR A 18 -12.89 -2.85 22.38
C TYR A 18 -14.29 -3.15 22.91
N ASN A 19 -15.25 -3.15 22.01
CA ASN A 19 -16.61 -3.59 22.29
C ASN A 19 -16.80 -5.00 21.76
N ARG A 20 -16.80 -5.97 22.70
CA ARG A 20 -16.88 -7.41 22.38
C ARG A 20 -18.22 -7.80 21.74
N GLU A 21 -19.32 -7.12 22.10
CA GLU A 21 -20.66 -7.45 21.61
C GLU A 21 -20.81 -7.16 20.12
N PHE A 22 -20.16 -6.09 19.65
CA PHE A 22 -20.24 -5.63 18.24
C PHE A 22 -18.95 -5.86 17.47
N GLY A 23 -17.91 -6.44 18.08
CA GLY A 23 -16.61 -6.64 17.44
C GLY A 23 -15.86 -5.36 17.11
N ARG A 24 -16.26 -4.20 17.64
CA ARG A 24 -15.70 -2.89 17.27
C ARG A 24 -14.55 -2.49 18.15
N LEU A 25 -13.46 -2.09 17.50
CA LEU A 25 -12.23 -1.63 18.11
C LEU A 25 -11.95 -0.18 17.69
N GLU A 26 -11.65 0.66 18.68
CA GLU A 26 -11.15 2.02 18.48
C GLU A 26 -9.79 2.13 19.16
N ALA A 27 -8.79 2.60 18.42
CA ALA A 27 -7.44 2.82 18.93
C ALA A 27 -6.95 4.22 18.56
N GLU A 28 -6.29 4.88 19.50
CA GLU A 28 -5.77 6.24 19.36
C GLU A 28 -4.37 6.36 19.99
N GLY A 29 -3.57 7.28 19.45
CA GLY A 29 -2.22 7.56 19.92
C GLY A 29 -1.20 6.52 19.47
N GLY A 30 -0.39 6.88 18.47
CA GLY A 30 0.68 6.02 17.99
C GLY A 30 0.22 4.64 17.54
N VAL A 31 -0.90 4.58 16.82
CA VAL A 31 -1.48 3.31 16.37
C VAL A 31 -0.52 2.58 15.45
N ARG A 32 -0.24 1.31 15.77
CA ARG A 32 0.48 0.37 14.92
C ARG A 32 -0.41 -0.85 14.68
N PHE A 33 -0.79 -1.03 13.44
CA PHE A 33 -1.56 -2.18 12.96
C PHE A 33 -0.63 -3.11 12.19
N GLU A 34 -0.58 -4.37 12.58
CA GLU A 34 0.23 -5.39 11.94
C GLU A 34 -0.68 -6.52 11.45
N GLN A 35 -0.50 -6.96 10.21
CA GLN A 35 -1.18 -8.10 9.63
C GLN A 35 -0.20 -8.92 8.78
N GLY A 36 0.15 -10.09 9.25
CA GLY A 36 1.23 -10.87 8.66
C GLY A 36 2.56 -10.11 8.68
N SER A 37 3.12 -9.83 7.53
CA SER A 37 4.37 -9.07 7.38
C SER A 37 4.17 -7.57 7.17
N ASP A 38 2.92 -7.13 6.97
CA ASP A 38 2.59 -5.74 6.68
C ASP A 38 2.40 -4.94 7.98
N ARG A 39 2.89 -3.72 7.99
CA ARG A 39 2.80 -2.80 9.12
C ARG A 39 2.27 -1.47 8.67
N PHE A 40 1.28 -0.99 9.40
CA PHE A 40 0.65 0.30 9.20
C PHE A 40 0.74 1.10 10.50
N PHE A 41 1.09 2.37 10.38
CA PHE A 41 1.20 3.29 11.49
C PHE A 41 0.26 4.46 11.22
N GLY A 42 -0.50 4.89 12.21
CA GLY A 42 -1.44 5.98 12.04
C GLY A 42 -1.80 6.67 13.35
N SER A 43 -2.67 7.66 13.27
CA SER A 43 -3.09 8.43 14.45
C SER A 43 -4.30 7.82 15.15
N ARG A 44 -5.26 7.33 14.37
CA ARG A 44 -6.52 6.75 14.85
C ARG A 44 -6.96 5.61 13.97
N LEU A 45 -7.38 4.51 14.60
CA LEU A 45 -7.95 3.34 13.95
C LEU A 45 -9.38 3.10 14.48
N ARG A 46 -10.31 2.89 13.58
CA ARG A 46 -11.61 2.26 13.84
C ARG A 46 -11.67 0.98 13.03
N TYR A 47 -11.88 -0.14 13.69
CA TYR A 47 -11.82 -1.45 13.05
C TYR A 47 -12.93 -2.35 13.58
N ASP A 48 -13.59 -3.07 12.69
CA ASP A 48 -14.53 -4.11 13.00
C ASP A 48 -13.85 -5.47 12.82
N THR A 49 -13.73 -6.21 13.91
CA THR A 49 -13.01 -7.50 13.94
C THR A 49 -13.87 -8.66 13.41
N THR A 50 -15.14 -8.40 13.10
CA THR A 50 -16.07 -9.43 12.62
C THR A 50 -15.93 -9.62 11.10
N ASP A 51 -15.81 -8.53 10.36
CA ASP A 51 -15.74 -8.51 8.90
C ASP A 51 -14.41 -7.96 8.36
N ASP A 52 -13.45 -7.69 9.24
CA ASP A 52 -12.14 -7.13 8.92
C ASP A 52 -12.24 -5.79 8.16
N THR A 53 -13.22 -4.97 8.51
CA THR A 53 -13.39 -3.63 7.93
C THR A 53 -12.94 -2.54 8.88
N GLY A 54 -12.54 -1.39 8.34
CA GLY A 54 -12.11 -0.30 9.20
C GLY A 54 -11.45 0.85 8.47
N VAL A 55 -11.01 1.82 9.26
CA VAL A 55 -10.36 3.03 8.77
C VAL A 55 -9.18 3.38 9.65
N LEU A 56 -8.01 3.58 9.04
CA LEU A 56 -6.82 4.13 9.67
C LEU A 56 -6.52 5.51 9.08
N GLU A 57 -6.42 6.51 9.94
CA GLU A 57 -6.19 7.90 9.55
C GLU A 57 -4.69 8.20 9.44
N ALA A 58 -4.32 8.93 8.38
CA ALA A 58 -2.94 9.35 8.08
C ALA A 58 -1.92 8.21 8.18
N PRO A 59 -2.12 7.09 7.49
CA PRO A 59 -1.24 5.95 7.62
C PRO A 59 0.12 6.21 6.96
N ALA A 60 1.19 5.84 7.68
CA ALA A 60 2.45 5.41 7.08
C ALA A 60 2.45 3.88 7.02
N PHE A 61 3.03 3.30 6.00
CA PHE A 61 3.06 1.85 5.87
C PHE A 61 4.41 1.30 5.42
N LEU A 62 4.66 0.07 5.85
CA LEU A 62 5.78 -0.76 5.43
C LEU A 62 5.22 -2.13 5.08
N MET A 63 5.12 -2.41 3.80
CA MET A 63 4.67 -3.70 3.27
C MET A 63 5.89 -4.53 2.91
N ARG A 64 6.03 -5.71 3.54
CA ARG A 64 7.15 -6.63 3.35
C ARG A 64 6.65 -7.92 2.72
N ARG A 65 6.39 -7.86 1.43
CA ARG A 65 6.04 -9.05 0.64
C ARG A 65 7.24 -9.48 -0.22
N LYS A 66 7.09 -9.70 -1.52
CA LYS A 66 8.21 -10.02 -2.41
C LYS A 66 9.19 -8.86 -2.57
N GLN A 67 8.69 -7.64 -2.55
CA GLN A 67 9.48 -6.41 -2.50
C GLN A 67 9.02 -5.58 -1.31
N THR A 68 9.95 -4.93 -0.65
CA THR A 68 9.62 -3.98 0.40
C THR A 68 9.10 -2.70 -0.24
N ALA A 69 7.87 -2.31 0.09
CA ALA A 69 7.31 -1.02 -0.27
C ALA A 69 7.03 -0.22 1.00
N ARG A 70 7.39 1.05 0.97
CA ARG A 70 7.09 2.00 2.04
C ARG A 70 6.38 3.21 1.48
N GLY A 71 5.55 3.84 2.29
CA GLY A 71 4.80 4.99 1.88
C GLY A 71 3.84 5.48 2.93
N GLY A 72 2.88 6.25 2.48
CA GLY A 72 1.81 6.76 3.32
C GLY A 72 0.57 7.10 2.50
N ALA A 73 -0.47 7.48 3.20
CA ALA A 73 -1.70 7.95 2.61
C ALA A 73 -2.40 8.95 3.56
N GLU A 74 -3.39 9.65 3.08
CA GLU A 74 -4.26 10.45 3.94
C GLU A 74 -5.21 9.54 4.74
N ARG A 75 -5.64 8.45 4.12
CA ARG A 75 -6.59 7.51 4.70
C ARG A 75 -6.39 6.11 4.11
N LEU A 76 -6.46 5.10 4.97
CA LEU A 76 -6.52 3.69 4.61
C LEU A 76 -7.86 3.12 5.08
N GLU A 77 -8.58 2.50 4.18
CA GLU A 77 -9.81 1.76 4.44
C GLU A 77 -9.55 0.27 4.24
N PHE A 78 -9.82 -0.51 5.27
CA PHE A 78 -9.91 -1.96 5.20
C PHE A 78 -11.31 -2.32 4.70
N LEU A 79 -11.42 -2.99 3.57
CA LEU A 79 -12.69 -3.35 2.92
C LEU A 79 -12.98 -4.86 3.08
N GLY A 80 -12.39 -5.47 4.08
CA GLY A 80 -12.35 -6.90 4.35
C GLY A 80 -10.90 -7.38 4.42
N ARG A 81 -10.70 -8.68 4.72
CA ARG A 81 -9.39 -9.26 5.01
C ARG A 81 -8.31 -8.99 3.94
N ASN A 82 -8.70 -9.02 2.67
CA ASN A 82 -7.77 -9.02 1.54
C ASN A 82 -7.94 -7.81 0.63
N ARG A 83 -8.73 -6.81 1.03
CA ARG A 83 -8.98 -5.62 0.22
C ARG A 83 -8.70 -4.34 0.99
N LEU A 84 -7.87 -3.50 0.39
CA LEU A 84 -7.46 -2.21 0.94
C LEU A 84 -7.75 -1.09 -0.06
N ARG A 85 -8.16 0.06 0.45
CA ARG A 85 -8.25 1.30 -0.31
C ARG A 85 -7.46 2.39 0.38
N LEU A 86 -6.55 3.01 -0.35
CA LEU A 86 -5.77 4.13 0.13
C LEU A 86 -6.15 5.40 -0.66
N SER A 87 -6.44 6.48 0.05
CA SER A 87 -6.69 7.79 -0.54
C SER A 87 -5.49 8.70 -0.31
N GLY A 88 -5.11 9.50 -1.33
CA GLY A 88 -3.92 10.34 -1.26
C GLY A 88 -2.64 9.52 -1.02
N ALA A 89 -2.53 8.38 -1.67
CA ALA A 89 -1.44 7.43 -1.45
C ALA A 89 -0.15 7.85 -2.16
N HIS A 90 0.97 7.59 -1.51
CA HIS A 90 2.28 7.62 -2.13
C HIS A 90 3.10 6.42 -1.66
N PHE A 91 3.91 5.85 -2.54
CA PHE A 91 4.83 4.80 -2.17
C PHE A 91 6.10 4.76 -3.02
N THR A 92 7.12 4.14 -2.47
CA THR A 92 8.39 3.84 -3.14
C THR A 92 8.90 2.47 -2.68
N THR A 93 9.74 1.85 -3.48
CA THR A 93 10.53 0.67 -3.09
C THR A 93 11.99 1.00 -2.78
N CYS A 94 12.36 2.29 -2.81
CA CYS A 94 13.68 2.74 -2.41
C CYS A 94 13.93 2.49 -0.92
N GLU A 95 15.20 2.35 -0.54
CA GLU A 95 15.60 2.24 0.85
C GLU A 95 15.22 3.48 1.67
N PRO A 96 15.03 3.35 3.00
CA PRO A 96 14.77 4.49 3.85
C PRO A 96 15.85 5.57 3.71
N GLY A 97 15.41 6.82 3.49
CA GLY A 97 16.29 7.95 3.26
C GLY A 97 16.61 8.23 1.79
N ASN A 98 16.20 7.34 0.88
CA ASN A 98 16.30 7.54 -0.56
C ASN A 98 14.89 7.58 -1.16
N ASP A 99 14.52 8.71 -1.78
CA ASP A 99 13.24 8.94 -2.45
C ASP A 99 13.46 9.30 -3.93
N ASP A 100 14.44 8.68 -4.59
CA ASP A 100 14.76 8.92 -5.99
C ASP A 100 13.53 8.81 -6.87
N TRP A 101 12.64 7.87 -6.57
CA TRP A 101 11.35 7.77 -7.23
C TRP A 101 10.20 7.53 -6.26
N ARG A 102 9.03 8.04 -6.62
CA ARG A 102 7.80 7.91 -5.85
C ARG A 102 6.60 7.81 -6.78
N LEU A 103 5.74 6.85 -6.53
CA LEU A 103 4.41 6.82 -7.13
C LEU A 103 3.42 7.48 -6.19
N GLU A 104 2.66 8.43 -6.72
CA GLU A 104 1.55 9.10 -6.04
C GLU A 104 0.25 8.72 -6.73
N ALA A 105 -0.82 8.48 -5.98
CA ALA A 105 -2.13 8.20 -6.51
C ALA A 105 -3.21 8.90 -5.67
N ARG A 106 -4.23 9.43 -6.33
CA ARG A 106 -5.39 9.96 -5.61
C ARG A 106 -6.14 8.85 -4.89
N GLN A 107 -6.22 7.68 -5.51
CA GLN A 107 -6.78 6.47 -4.93
C GLN A 107 -5.99 5.26 -5.41
N LEU A 108 -5.72 4.36 -4.48
CA LEU A 108 -5.08 3.07 -4.73
C LEU A 108 -5.95 1.98 -4.10
N ASP A 109 -6.51 1.11 -4.92
CA ASP A 109 -7.26 -0.06 -4.50
C ASP A 109 -6.35 -1.29 -4.65
N LEU A 110 -6.23 -2.09 -3.60
CA LEU A 110 -5.47 -3.33 -3.59
C LEU A 110 -6.42 -4.48 -3.26
N ASP A 111 -6.58 -5.41 -4.19
CA ASP A 111 -7.36 -6.63 -4.02
C ASP A 111 -6.41 -7.83 -4.10
N TYR A 112 -6.14 -8.43 -2.95
CA TYR A 112 -5.23 -9.57 -2.86
C TYR A 112 -5.91 -10.91 -3.21
N GLU A 113 -7.24 -10.96 -3.29
CA GLU A 113 -7.98 -12.13 -3.77
C GLU A 113 -7.92 -12.21 -5.28
N GLU A 114 -8.12 -11.08 -5.94
CA GLU A 114 -7.99 -10.95 -7.39
C GLU A 114 -6.53 -10.74 -7.83
N GLU A 115 -5.62 -10.54 -6.88
CA GLU A 115 -4.21 -10.23 -7.10
C GLU A 115 -4.00 -9.02 -8.01
N GLU A 116 -4.85 -8.01 -7.88
CA GLU A 116 -4.86 -6.81 -8.69
C GLU A 116 -4.77 -5.54 -7.85
N GLY A 117 -3.92 -4.61 -8.28
CA GLY A 117 -3.89 -3.24 -7.81
C GLY A 117 -4.44 -2.29 -8.86
N VAL A 118 -5.24 -1.33 -8.45
CA VAL A 118 -5.80 -0.28 -9.33
C VAL A 118 -5.44 1.08 -8.78
N ALA A 119 -4.71 1.87 -9.57
CA ALA A 119 -4.38 3.25 -9.23
C ALA A 119 -5.16 4.24 -10.09
N ARG A 120 -5.76 5.23 -9.45
CA ARG A 120 -6.48 6.33 -10.10
C ARG A 120 -5.80 7.66 -9.83
N GLY A 121 -5.61 8.46 -10.89
CA GLY A 121 -4.91 9.74 -10.82
C GLY A 121 -3.46 9.57 -10.38
N ALA A 122 -2.79 8.58 -10.95
CA ALA A 122 -1.42 8.23 -10.63
C ALA A 122 -0.41 9.17 -11.29
N ARG A 123 0.68 9.44 -10.58
CA ARG A 123 1.84 10.21 -11.05
C ARG A 123 3.10 9.52 -10.59
N LEU A 124 4.00 9.26 -11.53
CA LEU A 124 5.35 8.80 -11.23
C LEU A 124 6.26 10.02 -11.13
N ARG A 125 6.87 10.20 -9.98
CA ARG A 125 7.86 11.24 -9.75
C ARG A 125 9.25 10.64 -9.64
N PHE A 126 10.21 11.35 -10.20
CA PHE A 126 11.62 11.06 -10.11
C PHE A 126 12.35 12.34 -9.71
N PHE A 127 13.06 12.34 -8.58
CA PHE A 127 13.66 13.54 -7.95
C PHE A 127 12.72 14.75 -8.00
N ASP A 128 11.56 14.70 -7.43
CA ASP A 128 10.56 15.77 -7.41
C ASP A 128 9.97 16.22 -8.78
N THR A 129 10.41 15.64 -9.89
CA THR A 129 9.86 15.91 -11.22
C THR A 129 8.84 14.83 -11.59
N THR A 130 7.63 15.24 -12.01
CA THR A 130 6.66 14.30 -12.56
C THR A 130 7.07 13.90 -13.97
N ILE A 131 7.40 12.62 -14.15
CA ILE A 131 7.85 12.08 -15.44
C ILE A 131 6.74 11.35 -16.20
N LEU A 132 5.72 10.85 -15.49
CA LEU A 132 4.59 10.15 -16.08
C LEU A 132 3.33 10.40 -15.27
N GLY A 133 2.20 10.53 -15.94
CA GLY A 133 0.88 10.58 -15.33
C GLY A 133 -0.09 9.64 -16.04
N ALA A 134 -0.92 8.94 -15.26
CA ALA A 134 -1.98 8.09 -15.78
C ALA A 134 -3.28 8.35 -15.02
N PRO A 135 -4.40 8.60 -15.71
CA PRO A 135 -5.68 8.76 -15.02
C PRO A 135 -6.14 7.48 -14.34
N TYR A 136 -5.77 6.34 -14.92
CA TYR A 136 -6.08 5.00 -14.46
C TYR A 136 -5.01 4.03 -14.95
N PHE A 137 -4.58 3.11 -14.08
CA PHE A 137 -3.87 1.91 -14.49
C PHE A 137 -4.06 0.79 -13.46
N SER A 138 -4.04 -0.44 -13.93
CA SER A 138 -4.02 -1.62 -13.09
C SER A 138 -2.66 -2.34 -13.19
N PHE A 139 -2.30 -3.05 -12.13
CA PHE A 139 -1.05 -3.79 -12.03
C PHE A 139 -1.25 -5.06 -11.19
N PRO A 140 -0.52 -6.13 -11.49
CA PRO A 140 -0.60 -7.35 -10.70
C PRO A 140 0.08 -7.17 -9.34
N LEU A 141 -0.54 -7.65 -8.26
CA LEU A 141 0.06 -7.69 -6.92
C LEU A 141 0.98 -8.89 -6.73
N GLU A 142 0.72 -9.97 -7.46
CA GLU A 142 1.54 -11.19 -7.48
C GLU A 142 1.93 -11.57 -8.91
N ASN A 143 2.82 -12.59 -9.04
CA ASN A 143 3.37 -13.03 -10.33
C ASN A 143 2.38 -13.81 -11.21
N ARG A 144 1.09 -13.48 -11.19
CA ARG A 144 0.21 -14.01 -12.25
C ARG A 144 0.53 -13.32 -13.56
N ARG A 145 0.48 -14.09 -14.65
CA ARG A 145 0.67 -13.61 -16.02
C ARG A 145 -0.55 -12.78 -16.47
N LYS A 146 -0.73 -11.59 -15.88
CA LYS A 146 -1.71 -10.60 -16.35
C LYS A 146 -0.97 -9.54 -17.16
N SER A 147 -1.57 -9.08 -18.25
CA SER A 147 -1.05 -7.93 -19.01
C SER A 147 -1.08 -6.71 -18.11
N GLY A 148 0.01 -5.96 -18.06
CA GLY A 148 0.08 -4.76 -17.26
C GLY A 148 1.47 -4.13 -17.24
N LEU A 149 1.58 -2.96 -16.63
CA LEU A 149 2.84 -2.30 -16.36
C LEU A 149 3.54 -3.05 -15.21
N LEU A 150 4.77 -3.47 -15.48
CA LEU A 150 5.66 -4.01 -14.45
C LEU A 150 6.33 -2.86 -13.68
N ALA A 151 6.94 -3.20 -12.54
CA ALA A 151 7.65 -2.22 -11.73
C ALA A 151 8.69 -1.47 -12.56
N PRO A 152 8.77 -0.14 -12.44
CA PRO A 152 9.78 0.66 -13.14
C PRO A 152 11.18 0.16 -12.79
N GLN A 153 12.03 0.07 -13.80
CA GLN A 153 13.45 -0.25 -13.63
C GLN A 153 14.24 1.04 -13.80
N PHE A 154 15.09 1.34 -12.85
CA PHE A 154 15.98 2.50 -12.89
C PHE A 154 17.40 2.01 -13.02
N ALA A 155 18.12 2.54 -14.00
CA ALA A 155 19.55 2.29 -14.18
C ALA A 155 20.28 3.63 -14.33
N GLN A 156 21.45 3.74 -13.76
CA GLN A 156 22.34 4.87 -13.95
C GLN A 156 23.64 4.37 -14.61
N SER A 157 23.96 4.97 -15.75
CA SER A 157 25.19 4.67 -16.48
C SER A 157 26.02 5.93 -16.60
N THR A 158 27.33 5.81 -16.34
CA THR A 158 28.28 6.91 -16.51
C THR A 158 28.41 7.39 -17.95
N LEU A 159 27.98 6.57 -18.93
CA LEU A 159 28.06 6.87 -20.36
C LEU A 159 26.74 7.40 -20.94
N ARG A 160 25.59 7.01 -20.36
CA ARG A 160 24.25 7.32 -20.90
C ARG A 160 23.37 8.14 -19.95
N GLY A 161 23.83 8.40 -18.72
CA GLY A 161 23.04 9.09 -17.70
C GLY A 161 22.01 8.20 -17.04
N ALA A 162 20.91 8.78 -16.57
CA ALA A 162 19.81 8.07 -15.95
C ALA A 162 18.90 7.44 -17.00
N GLU A 163 18.64 6.15 -16.88
CA GLU A 163 17.72 5.38 -17.73
C GLU A 163 16.53 4.94 -16.89
N VAL A 164 15.31 5.17 -17.43
CA VAL A 164 14.06 4.70 -16.84
C VAL A 164 13.41 3.70 -17.79
N GLY A 165 13.31 2.45 -17.36
CA GLY A 165 12.59 1.40 -18.06
C GLY A 165 11.19 1.22 -17.46
N LEU A 166 10.15 1.31 -18.28
CA LEU A 166 8.77 0.98 -17.93
C LEU A 166 8.36 -0.28 -18.70
N PRO A 167 8.69 -1.49 -18.19
CA PRO A 167 8.35 -2.70 -18.90
C PRO A 167 6.83 -2.91 -18.86
N PHE A 168 6.26 -3.18 -20.02
CA PHE A 168 4.88 -3.58 -20.17
C PHE A 168 4.83 -5.06 -20.56
N TYR A 169 4.12 -5.87 -19.77
CA TYR A 169 3.89 -7.25 -20.09
C TYR A 169 2.53 -7.41 -20.77
N TRP A 170 2.52 -8.05 -21.93
CA TRP A 170 1.29 -8.38 -22.63
C TRP A 170 1.11 -9.90 -22.65
N ASN A 171 0.09 -10.39 -21.97
CA ASN A 171 -0.28 -11.79 -21.99
C ASN A 171 -1.13 -12.06 -23.26
N ILE A 172 -0.52 -12.68 -24.26
CA ILE A 172 -1.14 -12.91 -25.58
C ILE A 172 -1.90 -14.24 -25.61
N ALA A 173 -1.59 -15.16 -24.72
CA ALA A 173 -2.22 -16.48 -24.65
C ALA A 173 -2.62 -16.81 -23.21
N PRO A 174 -3.90 -16.91 -22.90
CA PRO A 174 -4.35 -17.59 -21.69
C PRO A 174 -4.08 -19.10 -21.86
N GLU A 175 -3.34 -19.70 -20.94
CA GLU A 175 -3.28 -21.15 -20.80
C GLU A 175 -4.51 -21.66 -20.09
#